data_7d6291519c4bac3346347b0635357c53
#
_entry.id   7d6291519c4bac3346347b0635357c53
#
_cell.length_a   1.000
_cell.length_b   1.000
_cell.length_c   1.000
_cell.angle_alpha   90.00
_cell.angle_beta   90.00
_cell.angle_gamma   90.00
#
_symmetry.space_group_name_H-M   'P 1'
#
loop_
_entity.id
_entity.type
_entity.pdbx_description
1 polymer ?
#
loop_
_entity_poly.entity_id
_entity_poly.type
_entity_poly.pdbx_seq_one_letter_code
_entity_poly.pdbx_strand_id
1 'polypeptide(L)'
;SAVEMIHAYSLIHDDMPCMDNDVLRRGKPTVHVRFGEATALLAGDALQAQAFIVLSETDDKAELAIKRLCILSDASGSMGMCGGQAIDLDSVGKKLSMTQLEQMHRLKTGAILKASVMLGAFCARKPTEKEEQALKLYAEAIGLAFQVVDDILDVTADSSVLGKTAGKDFADHKPTYVSLLGLEPSEKLAEQLRCQAHESLAPFGKKADYLRELADLIVKRKK
;
A
#
# COMPACT_ATOMS: atom_id res chain seq x y z
N SER A 1 6.65 13.43 -0.61
CA SER A 1 5.38 14.19 -0.42
C SER A 1 4.27 13.69 -1.35
N ALA A 2 4.49 13.54 -2.68
CA ALA A 2 3.43 13.18 -3.64
C ALA A 2 2.73 11.85 -3.32
N VAL A 3 3.48 10.80 -2.99
CA VAL A 3 2.92 9.49 -2.59
C VAL A 3 2.02 9.62 -1.35
N GLU A 4 2.43 10.43 -0.38
CA GLU A 4 1.63 10.65 0.84
C GLU A 4 0.34 11.43 0.56
N MET A 5 0.33 12.33 -0.43
CA MET A 5 -0.89 12.99 -0.88
C MET A 5 -1.87 12.01 -1.51
N ILE A 6 -1.35 11.08 -2.35
CA ILE A 6 -2.15 9.97 -2.90
C ILE A 6 -2.70 9.08 -1.77
N HIS A 7 -1.86 8.72 -0.80
CA HIS A 7 -2.30 7.94 0.35
C HIS A 7 -3.35 8.69 1.19
N ALA A 8 -3.14 9.97 1.46
CA ALA A 8 -4.10 10.76 2.24
C ALA A 8 -5.46 10.87 1.51
N TYR A 9 -5.48 11.13 0.19
CA TYR A 9 -6.73 11.19 -0.54
C TYR A 9 -7.45 9.84 -0.51
N SER A 10 -6.73 8.73 -0.70
CA SER A 10 -7.36 7.41 -0.69
C SER A 10 -8.03 7.11 0.66
N LEU A 11 -7.38 7.45 1.77
CA LEU A 11 -7.97 7.30 3.10
C LEU A 11 -9.21 8.18 3.30
N ILE A 12 -9.21 9.42 2.80
CA ILE A 12 -10.36 10.32 2.89
C ILE A 12 -11.54 9.76 2.12
N HIS A 13 -11.31 9.23 0.91
CA HIS A 13 -12.36 8.64 0.09
C HIS A 13 -12.82 7.29 0.62
N ASP A 14 -11.91 6.44 1.10
CA ASP A 14 -12.26 5.14 1.70
C ASP A 14 -13.19 5.30 2.91
N ASP A 15 -13.00 6.36 3.71
CA ASP A 15 -13.83 6.63 4.88
C ASP A 15 -15.27 7.10 4.54
N MET A 16 -15.54 7.51 3.30
CA MET A 16 -16.85 8.07 2.92
C MET A 16 -17.98 7.04 3.02
N PRO A 17 -19.24 7.50 3.23
CA PRO A 17 -20.42 6.60 3.37
C PRO A 17 -20.65 5.69 2.16
N CYS A 18 -20.22 6.09 0.96
CA CYS A 18 -20.32 5.28 -0.27
C CYS A 18 -19.20 4.24 -0.41
N MET A 19 -18.25 4.20 0.54
CA MET A 19 -17.11 3.29 0.59
C MET A 19 -17.17 2.47 1.90
N ASP A 20 -16.19 2.58 2.78
CA ASP A 20 -16.14 1.81 4.04
C ASP A 20 -17.02 2.39 5.15
N ASN A 21 -17.53 3.64 4.99
CA ASN A 21 -18.37 4.36 5.95
C ASN A 21 -17.76 4.42 7.36
N ASP A 22 -16.46 4.68 7.45
CA ASP A 22 -15.75 4.75 8.72
C ASP A 22 -15.92 6.13 9.37
N VAL A 23 -16.37 6.17 10.62
CA VAL A 23 -16.57 7.42 11.37
C VAL A 23 -15.32 7.89 12.13
N LEU A 24 -14.37 6.99 12.38
CA LEU A 24 -13.11 7.26 13.09
C LEU A 24 -11.92 6.69 12.33
N ARG A 25 -10.83 7.48 12.25
CA ARG A 25 -9.52 7.04 11.75
C ARG A 25 -8.42 7.48 12.70
N ARG A 26 -7.63 6.52 13.20
CA ARG A 26 -6.57 6.79 14.19
C ARG A 26 -7.10 7.55 15.43
N GLY A 27 -8.30 7.19 15.88
CA GLY A 27 -8.96 7.79 17.04
C GLY A 27 -9.53 9.19 16.84
N LYS A 28 -9.54 9.72 15.61
CA LYS A 28 -10.12 11.03 15.27
C LYS A 28 -11.30 10.86 14.32
N PRO A 29 -12.31 11.75 14.38
CA PRO A 29 -13.39 11.77 13.39
C PRO A 29 -12.83 11.89 11.97
N THR A 30 -13.41 11.10 11.05
CA THR A 30 -13.06 11.13 9.63
C THR A 30 -13.47 12.47 8.98
N VAL A 31 -12.93 12.78 7.80
CA VAL A 31 -13.13 14.09 7.17
C VAL A 31 -14.60 14.35 6.86
N HIS A 32 -15.32 13.34 6.35
CA HIS A 32 -16.75 13.47 6.04
C HIS A 32 -17.60 13.70 7.29
N VAL A 33 -17.26 13.08 8.42
CA VAL A 33 -17.96 13.29 9.71
C VAL A 33 -17.74 14.70 10.24
N ARG A 34 -16.50 15.20 10.11
CA ARG A 34 -16.15 16.50 10.70
C ARG A 34 -16.50 17.70 9.82
N PHE A 35 -16.40 17.56 8.49
CA PHE A 35 -16.48 18.66 7.55
C PHE A 35 -17.55 18.48 6.46
N GLY A 36 -18.25 17.34 6.46
CA GLY A 36 -19.26 16.98 5.48
C GLY A 36 -18.70 16.26 4.26
N GLU A 37 -19.56 15.48 3.58
CA GLU A 37 -19.21 14.62 2.45
C GLU A 37 -18.64 15.39 1.25
N ALA A 38 -19.25 16.54 0.92
CA ALA A 38 -18.77 17.37 -0.20
C ALA A 38 -17.33 17.85 0.02
N THR A 39 -17.01 18.25 1.27
CA THR A 39 -15.65 18.66 1.62
C THR A 39 -14.68 17.48 1.56
N ALA A 40 -15.09 16.31 2.01
CA ALA A 40 -14.25 15.10 1.94
C ALA A 40 -13.95 14.71 0.49
N LEU A 41 -14.96 14.69 -0.37
CA LEU A 41 -14.80 14.41 -1.80
C LEU A 41 -13.81 15.37 -2.46
N LEU A 42 -14.06 16.67 -2.34
CA LEU A 42 -13.23 17.71 -2.96
C LEU A 42 -11.80 17.76 -2.37
N ALA A 43 -11.63 17.45 -1.08
CA ALA A 43 -10.30 17.36 -0.46
C ALA A 43 -9.48 16.20 -1.06
N GLY A 44 -10.10 15.06 -1.28
CA GLY A 44 -9.46 13.93 -1.97
C GLY A 44 -9.05 14.29 -3.40
N ASP A 45 -9.97 14.87 -4.19
CA ASP A 45 -9.70 15.30 -5.57
C ASP A 45 -8.54 16.32 -5.63
N ALA A 46 -8.54 17.30 -4.72
CA ALA A 46 -7.49 18.30 -4.65
C ALA A 46 -6.13 17.69 -4.28
N LEU A 47 -6.07 16.77 -3.33
CA LEU A 47 -4.84 16.09 -2.94
C LEU A 47 -4.27 15.23 -4.08
N GLN A 48 -5.13 14.55 -4.83
CA GLN A 48 -4.71 13.78 -6.00
C GLN A 48 -4.06 14.71 -7.04
N ALA A 49 -4.73 15.81 -7.41
CA ALA A 49 -4.17 16.78 -8.35
C ALA A 49 -2.84 17.36 -7.84
N GLN A 50 -2.79 17.74 -6.54
CA GLN A 50 -1.60 18.34 -5.92
C GLN A 50 -0.41 17.38 -5.93
N ALA A 51 -0.62 16.05 -5.82
CA ALA A 51 0.45 15.06 -5.90
C ALA A 51 1.19 15.12 -7.24
N PHE A 52 0.46 15.29 -8.36
CA PHE A 52 1.06 15.43 -9.69
C PHE A 52 1.71 16.79 -9.90
N ILE A 53 1.15 17.86 -9.35
CA ILE A 53 1.77 19.20 -9.37
C ILE A 53 3.15 19.12 -8.71
N VAL A 54 3.25 18.58 -7.49
CA VAL A 54 4.52 18.45 -6.75
C VAL A 54 5.57 17.64 -7.52
N LEU A 55 5.15 16.61 -8.27
CA LEU A 55 6.08 15.83 -9.10
C LEU A 55 6.50 16.54 -10.38
N SER A 56 5.69 17.47 -10.89
CA SER A 56 5.99 18.24 -12.10
C SER A 56 6.88 19.45 -11.83
N GLU A 57 6.84 20.00 -10.61
CA GLU A 57 7.64 21.15 -10.19
C GLU A 57 9.04 20.71 -9.75
N THR A 58 9.87 20.29 -10.71
CA THR A 58 11.25 19.86 -10.45
C THR A 58 12.20 20.47 -11.47
N ASP A 59 13.42 20.83 -11.03
CA ASP A 59 14.51 21.32 -11.89
C ASP A 59 15.24 20.19 -12.64
N ASP A 60 14.68 18.98 -12.64
CA ASP A 60 15.24 17.81 -13.26
C ASP A 60 15.05 17.79 -14.78
N LYS A 61 15.76 16.87 -15.44
CA LYS A 61 15.53 16.56 -16.85
C LYS A 61 14.07 16.13 -17.07
N ALA A 62 13.42 16.70 -18.08
CA ALA A 62 12.02 16.42 -18.41
C ALA A 62 11.71 14.92 -18.52
N GLU A 63 12.65 14.10 -19.03
CA GLU A 63 12.51 12.65 -19.10
C GLU A 63 12.30 12.00 -17.72
N LEU A 64 13.04 12.44 -16.69
CA LEU A 64 12.91 11.92 -15.33
C LEU A 64 11.63 12.40 -14.67
N ALA A 65 11.23 13.65 -14.91
CA ALA A 65 9.96 14.20 -14.40
C ALA A 65 8.77 13.42 -15.00
N ILE A 66 8.73 13.21 -16.31
CA ILE A 66 7.71 12.41 -16.99
C ILE A 66 7.71 10.96 -16.44
N LYS A 67 8.87 10.35 -16.27
CA LYS A 67 8.94 8.98 -15.73
C LYS A 67 8.33 8.88 -14.33
N ARG A 68 8.58 9.86 -13.45
CA ARG A 68 7.99 9.91 -12.11
C ARG A 68 6.47 10.12 -12.16
N LEU A 69 5.99 10.99 -13.04
CA LEU A 69 4.55 11.19 -13.26
C LEU A 69 3.88 9.89 -13.73
N CYS A 70 4.48 9.17 -14.69
CA CYS A 70 3.98 7.87 -15.16
C CYS A 70 3.94 6.84 -14.01
N ILE A 71 5.01 6.72 -13.21
CA ILE A 71 5.06 5.78 -12.10
C ILE A 71 3.92 6.03 -11.11
N LEU A 72 3.66 7.29 -10.75
CA LEU A 72 2.60 7.60 -9.79
C LEU A 72 1.21 7.44 -10.39
N SER A 73 0.99 7.86 -11.64
CA SER A 73 -0.31 7.74 -12.31
C SER A 73 -0.72 6.28 -12.52
N ASP A 74 0.20 5.43 -12.99
CA ASP A 74 -0.05 4.00 -13.15
C ASP A 74 -0.40 3.34 -11.80
N ALA A 75 0.35 3.69 -10.74
CA ALA A 75 0.15 3.12 -9.42
C ALA A 75 -1.15 3.59 -8.73
N SER A 76 -1.61 4.80 -9.03
CA SER A 76 -2.85 5.37 -8.45
C SER A 76 -4.09 4.98 -9.25
N GLY A 77 -3.94 4.69 -10.53
CA GLY A 77 -5.04 4.55 -11.50
C GLY A 77 -5.77 3.21 -11.46
N SER A 78 -6.49 2.93 -12.56
CA SER A 78 -7.31 1.72 -12.73
C SER A 78 -6.50 0.42 -12.76
N MET A 79 -5.23 0.48 -13.19
CA MET A 79 -4.29 -0.66 -13.17
C MET A 79 -3.45 -0.69 -11.89
N GLY A 80 -3.80 0.10 -10.88
CA GLY A 80 -3.15 0.22 -9.58
C GLY A 80 -4.18 0.32 -8.46
N MET A 81 -3.97 1.25 -7.54
CA MET A 81 -4.72 1.38 -6.30
C MET A 81 -6.23 1.49 -6.49
N CYS A 82 -6.72 2.34 -7.42
CA CYS A 82 -8.15 2.47 -7.66
C CYS A 82 -8.77 1.18 -8.20
N GLY A 83 -8.09 0.46 -9.11
CA GLY A 83 -8.56 -0.84 -9.58
C GLY A 83 -8.57 -1.89 -8.47
N GLY A 84 -7.55 -1.89 -7.61
CA GLY A 84 -7.49 -2.76 -6.43
C GLY A 84 -8.64 -2.49 -5.45
N GLN A 85 -8.94 -1.22 -5.19
CA GLN A 85 -10.07 -0.81 -4.35
C GLN A 85 -11.43 -1.25 -4.94
N ALA A 86 -11.60 -1.12 -6.25
CA ALA A 86 -12.82 -1.59 -6.91
C ALA A 86 -13.01 -3.11 -6.78
N ILE A 87 -11.92 -3.89 -6.89
CA ILE A 87 -11.95 -5.33 -6.67
C ILE A 87 -12.28 -5.65 -5.21
N ASP A 88 -11.70 -4.93 -4.26
CA ASP A 88 -11.95 -5.12 -2.83
C ASP A 88 -13.44 -4.92 -2.50
N LEU A 89 -14.03 -3.82 -2.92
CA LEU A 89 -15.45 -3.54 -2.75
C LEU A 89 -16.36 -4.59 -3.40
N ASP A 90 -16.03 -5.02 -4.64
CA ASP A 90 -16.79 -6.07 -5.33
C ASP A 90 -16.64 -7.46 -4.69
N SER A 91 -15.64 -7.64 -3.86
CA SER A 91 -15.30 -8.92 -3.22
C SER A 91 -16.00 -9.14 -1.87
N VAL A 92 -16.64 -8.12 -1.32
CA VAL A 92 -17.35 -8.24 -0.03
C VAL A 92 -18.42 -9.33 -0.11
N GLY A 93 -18.37 -10.28 0.83
CA GLY A 93 -19.27 -11.43 0.86
C GLY A 93 -19.02 -12.51 -0.22
N LYS A 94 -17.98 -12.38 -1.03
CA LYS A 94 -17.58 -13.38 -2.04
C LYS A 94 -16.37 -14.18 -1.57
N LYS A 95 -16.28 -15.45 -2.02
CA LYS A 95 -15.08 -16.25 -1.81
C LYS A 95 -14.06 -15.93 -2.91
N LEU A 96 -12.91 -15.41 -2.54
CA LEU A 96 -11.78 -15.25 -3.45
C LEU A 96 -10.87 -16.49 -3.41
N SER A 97 -10.29 -16.82 -4.56
CA SER A 97 -9.12 -17.70 -4.61
C SER A 97 -7.88 -16.95 -4.10
N MET A 98 -6.83 -17.68 -3.72
CA MET A 98 -5.56 -17.09 -3.32
C MET A 98 -4.99 -16.15 -4.38
N THR A 99 -5.05 -16.53 -5.66
CA THR A 99 -4.57 -15.69 -6.77
C THR A 99 -5.35 -14.38 -6.89
N GLN A 100 -6.67 -14.41 -6.68
CA GLN A 100 -7.51 -13.20 -6.72
C GLN A 100 -7.23 -12.28 -5.54
N LEU A 101 -7.08 -12.84 -4.32
CA LEU A 101 -6.71 -12.09 -3.13
C LEU A 101 -5.35 -11.42 -3.31
N GLU A 102 -4.35 -12.16 -3.77
CA GLU A 102 -3.01 -11.62 -4.04
C GLU A 102 -3.05 -10.51 -5.09
N GLN A 103 -3.79 -10.68 -6.18
CA GLN A 103 -3.94 -9.66 -7.21
C GLN A 103 -4.58 -8.38 -6.65
N MET A 104 -5.64 -8.50 -5.86
CA MET A 104 -6.30 -7.36 -5.21
C MET A 104 -5.31 -6.59 -4.33
N HIS A 105 -4.55 -7.28 -3.47
CA HIS A 105 -3.57 -6.64 -2.60
C HIS A 105 -2.39 -6.02 -3.35
N ARG A 106 -1.91 -6.69 -4.41
CA ARG A 106 -0.86 -6.12 -5.29
C ARG A 106 -1.30 -4.82 -5.94
N LEU A 107 -2.57 -4.68 -6.30
CA LEU A 107 -3.12 -3.46 -6.88
C LEU A 107 -3.44 -2.43 -5.79
N LYS A 108 -4.29 -2.77 -4.82
CA LYS A 108 -4.81 -1.82 -3.82
C LYS A 108 -3.68 -1.17 -2.99
N THR A 109 -2.72 -1.96 -2.55
CA THR A 109 -1.64 -1.51 -1.65
C THR A 109 -0.26 -1.60 -2.30
N GLY A 110 0.03 -2.74 -2.94
CA GLY A 110 1.35 -3.02 -3.50
C GLY A 110 1.79 -2.03 -4.57
N ALA A 111 0.87 -1.54 -5.40
CA ALA A 111 1.18 -0.58 -6.47
C ALA A 111 1.76 0.74 -5.91
N ILE A 112 1.16 1.30 -4.87
CA ILE A 112 1.63 2.54 -4.24
C ILE A 112 2.94 2.32 -3.46
N LEU A 113 3.11 1.19 -2.78
CA LEU A 113 4.38 0.84 -2.14
C LEU A 113 5.51 0.69 -3.16
N LYS A 114 5.25 0.02 -4.29
CA LYS A 114 6.19 -0.09 -5.40
C LYS A 114 6.52 1.28 -6.00
N ALA A 115 5.51 2.14 -6.21
CA ALA A 115 5.72 3.50 -6.67
C ALA A 115 6.61 4.31 -5.72
N SER A 116 6.44 4.15 -4.40
CA SER A 116 7.26 4.83 -3.39
C SER A 116 8.75 4.49 -3.54
N VAL A 117 9.07 3.20 -3.68
CA VAL A 117 10.45 2.73 -3.86
C VAL A 117 11.02 3.24 -5.19
N MET A 118 10.25 3.11 -6.28
CA MET A 118 10.70 3.52 -7.61
C MET A 118 10.87 5.03 -7.72
N LEU A 119 9.95 5.83 -7.18
CA LEU A 119 10.07 7.29 -7.15
C LEU A 119 11.30 7.73 -6.38
N GLY A 120 11.59 7.10 -5.24
CA GLY A 120 12.82 7.36 -4.49
C GLY A 120 14.08 7.12 -5.33
N ALA A 121 14.14 6.02 -6.07
CA ALA A 121 15.26 5.71 -6.97
C ALA A 121 15.40 6.75 -8.09
N PHE A 122 14.29 7.13 -8.74
CA PHE A 122 14.31 8.12 -9.84
C PHE A 122 14.47 9.57 -9.37
N CYS A 123 14.39 9.86 -8.06
CA CYS A 123 14.76 11.17 -7.52
C CYS A 123 16.27 11.38 -7.45
N ALA A 124 17.04 10.32 -7.23
CA ALA A 124 18.50 10.42 -7.14
C ALA A 124 19.16 10.44 -8.52
N ARG A 125 18.77 9.54 -9.39
CA ARG A 125 19.25 9.37 -10.76
C ARG A 125 18.41 8.32 -11.49
N LYS A 126 18.61 8.20 -12.81
CA LYS A 126 18.07 7.03 -13.53
C LYS A 126 18.80 5.77 -13.05
N PRO A 127 18.12 4.80 -12.45
CA PRO A 127 18.72 3.51 -12.10
C PRO A 127 19.11 2.73 -13.36
N THR A 128 20.08 1.83 -13.26
CA THR A 128 20.36 0.84 -14.30
C THR A 128 19.20 -0.17 -14.36
N GLU A 129 19.05 -0.89 -15.46
CA GLU A 129 18.01 -1.93 -15.61
C GLU A 129 18.08 -2.99 -14.50
N LYS A 130 19.30 -3.39 -14.12
CA LYS A 130 19.53 -4.35 -13.04
C LYS A 130 19.07 -3.80 -11.67
N GLU A 131 19.37 -2.53 -11.39
CA GLU A 131 18.93 -1.85 -10.16
C GLU A 131 17.40 -1.66 -10.16
N GLU A 132 16.84 -1.26 -11.29
CA GLU A 132 15.39 -1.09 -11.43
C GLU A 132 14.65 -2.41 -11.18
N GLN A 133 15.13 -3.51 -11.78
CA GLN A 133 14.55 -4.83 -11.57
C GLN A 133 14.67 -5.30 -10.10
N ALA A 134 15.83 -5.09 -9.49
CA ALA A 134 16.05 -5.43 -8.07
C ALA A 134 15.10 -4.67 -7.14
N LEU A 135 14.93 -3.36 -7.36
CA LEU A 135 14.00 -2.54 -6.58
C LEU A 135 12.53 -2.90 -6.81
N LYS A 136 12.15 -3.30 -8.03
CA LYS A 136 10.79 -3.81 -8.31
C LYS A 136 10.51 -5.09 -7.53
N LEU A 137 11.42 -6.07 -7.58
CA LEU A 137 11.29 -7.33 -6.83
C LEU A 137 11.22 -7.08 -5.32
N TYR A 138 12.08 -6.21 -4.79
CA TYR A 138 12.02 -5.78 -3.40
C TYR A 138 10.65 -5.22 -3.03
N ALA A 139 10.17 -4.25 -3.82
CA ALA A 139 8.91 -3.57 -3.53
C ALA A 139 7.69 -4.50 -3.63
N GLU A 140 7.70 -5.44 -4.56
CA GLU A 140 6.66 -6.45 -4.71
C GLU A 140 6.63 -7.40 -3.51
N ALA A 141 7.79 -7.84 -3.03
CA ALA A 141 7.89 -8.70 -1.86
C ALA A 141 7.43 -8.00 -0.58
N ILE A 142 7.90 -6.77 -0.30
CA ILE A 142 7.49 -6.05 0.90
C ILE A 142 6.03 -5.60 0.86
N GLY A 143 5.51 -5.24 -0.32
CA GLY A 143 4.12 -4.85 -0.50
C GLY A 143 3.16 -6.00 -0.17
N LEU A 144 3.49 -7.21 -0.61
CA LEU A 144 2.72 -8.40 -0.27
C LEU A 144 2.89 -8.78 1.20
N ALA A 145 4.13 -8.76 1.72
CA ALA A 145 4.41 -9.04 3.12
C ALA A 145 3.63 -8.11 4.06
N PHE A 146 3.51 -6.83 3.69
CA PHE A 146 2.74 -5.85 4.45
C PHE A 146 1.29 -6.29 4.66
N GLN A 147 0.63 -6.77 3.60
CA GLN A 147 -0.75 -7.24 3.67
C GLN A 147 -0.88 -8.56 4.42
N VAL A 148 0.02 -9.52 4.19
CA VAL A 148 0.02 -10.79 4.93
C VAL A 148 0.14 -10.53 6.44
N VAL A 149 1.04 -9.61 6.83
CA VAL A 149 1.24 -9.25 8.24
C VAL A 149 0.04 -8.48 8.79
N ASP A 150 -0.61 -7.62 7.98
CA ASP A 150 -1.83 -6.91 8.39
C ASP A 150 -2.94 -7.91 8.74
N ASP A 151 -3.15 -8.93 7.90
CA ASP A 151 -4.12 -10.00 8.12
C ASP A 151 -3.77 -10.87 9.36
N ILE A 152 -2.47 -11.12 9.61
CA ILE A 152 -2.00 -11.81 10.81
C ILE A 152 -2.31 -10.97 12.06
N LEU A 153 -2.02 -9.68 12.02
CA LEU A 153 -2.24 -8.77 13.15
C LEU A 153 -3.73 -8.58 13.45
N ASP A 154 -4.60 -8.58 12.43
CA ASP A 154 -6.06 -8.47 12.65
C ASP A 154 -6.61 -9.61 13.53
N VAL A 155 -6.03 -10.80 13.44
CA VAL A 155 -6.47 -11.97 14.23
C VAL A 155 -5.65 -12.22 15.50
N THR A 156 -4.44 -11.64 15.63
CA THR A 156 -3.53 -11.95 16.77
C THR A 156 -3.35 -10.79 17.74
N ALA A 157 -3.60 -9.54 17.33
CA ALA A 157 -3.37 -8.38 18.17
C ALA A 157 -4.64 -7.94 18.92
N ASP A 158 -4.45 -7.44 20.16
CA ASP A 158 -5.54 -6.85 20.94
C ASP A 158 -6.01 -5.52 20.32
N SER A 159 -7.32 -5.27 20.35
CA SER A 159 -7.95 -4.04 19.82
C SER A 159 -7.31 -2.76 20.38
N SER A 160 -6.80 -2.79 21.62
CA SER A 160 -6.11 -1.66 22.23
C SER A 160 -4.77 -1.30 21.55
N VAL A 161 -4.16 -2.26 20.87
CA VAL A 161 -2.86 -2.10 20.17
C VAL A 161 -3.05 -1.64 18.74
N LEU A 162 -4.09 -2.13 18.05
CA LEU A 162 -4.34 -1.84 16.63
C LEU A 162 -4.86 -0.41 16.35
N GLY A 163 -5.45 0.26 17.35
CA GLY A 163 -6.09 1.58 17.15
C GLY A 163 -7.34 1.53 16.25
N LYS A 164 -7.78 0.32 15.87
CA LYS A 164 -9.04 -0.04 15.19
C LYS A 164 -9.63 -1.28 15.87
N THR A 165 -10.89 -1.60 15.60
CA THR A 165 -11.52 -2.83 16.11
C THR A 165 -10.80 -4.04 15.52
N ALA A 166 -10.22 -4.91 16.38
CA ALA A 166 -9.64 -6.18 15.95
C ALA A 166 -10.74 -7.09 15.39
N GLY A 167 -10.41 -7.91 14.38
CA GLY A 167 -11.36 -8.83 13.76
C GLY A 167 -12.42 -8.15 12.87
N LYS A 168 -12.19 -6.88 12.44
CA LYS A 168 -13.12 -6.18 11.54
C LYS A 168 -13.23 -6.93 10.21
N ASP A 169 -12.12 -7.38 9.63
CA ASP A 169 -12.13 -8.11 8.36
C ASP A 169 -12.88 -9.45 8.49
N PHE A 170 -12.78 -10.12 9.63
CA PHE A 170 -13.56 -11.32 9.92
C PHE A 170 -15.06 -11.01 10.07
N ALA A 171 -15.42 -9.93 10.78
CA ALA A 171 -16.81 -9.50 10.95
C ALA A 171 -17.46 -9.08 9.62
N ASP A 172 -16.68 -8.45 8.75
CA ASP A 172 -17.09 -7.99 7.41
C ASP A 172 -17.04 -9.12 6.35
N HIS A 173 -16.69 -10.36 6.76
CA HIS A 173 -16.52 -11.50 5.85
C HIS A 173 -15.54 -11.24 4.70
N LYS A 174 -14.53 -10.42 4.92
CA LYS A 174 -13.47 -10.16 3.94
C LYS A 174 -12.53 -11.37 3.82
N PRO A 175 -12.15 -11.79 2.62
CA PRO A 175 -11.16 -12.83 2.43
C PRO A 175 -9.78 -12.33 2.86
N THR A 176 -9.06 -13.09 3.70
CA THR A 176 -7.73 -12.78 4.21
C THR A 176 -6.76 -13.95 3.98
N TYR A 177 -5.45 -13.71 4.04
CA TYR A 177 -4.46 -14.79 4.00
C TYR A 177 -4.68 -15.79 5.11
N VAL A 178 -4.99 -15.32 6.31
CA VAL A 178 -5.23 -16.21 7.46
C VAL A 178 -6.50 -17.05 7.26
N SER A 179 -7.57 -16.49 6.68
CA SER A 179 -8.79 -17.25 6.41
C SER A 179 -8.62 -18.32 5.33
N LEU A 180 -7.71 -18.11 4.36
CA LEU A 180 -7.47 -19.02 3.25
C LEU A 180 -6.38 -20.06 3.54
N LEU A 181 -5.31 -19.69 4.22
CA LEU A 181 -4.14 -20.56 4.47
C LEU A 181 -4.06 -21.07 5.90
N GLY A 182 -4.63 -20.33 6.86
CA GLY A 182 -4.36 -20.49 8.28
C GLY A 182 -3.22 -19.59 8.77
N LEU A 183 -3.10 -19.44 10.10
CA LEU A 183 -2.15 -18.52 10.73
C LEU A 183 -0.69 -18.91 10.47
N GLU A 184 -0.29 -20.15 10.84
CA GLU A 184 1.10 -20.60 10.70
C GLU A 184 1.63 -20.57 9.24
N PRO A 185 0.88 -20.99 8.21
CA PRO A 185 1.31 -20.82 6.82
C PRO A 185 1.42 -19.34 6.40
N SER A 186 0.58 -18.45 6.93
CA SER A 186 0.66 -17.01 6.65
C SER A 186 1.92 -16.40 7.27
N GLU A 187 2.30 -16.79 8.49
CA GLU A 187 3.56 -16.38 9.13
C GLU A 187 4.77 -16.87 8.31
N LYS A 188 4.75 -18.11 7.84
CA LYS A 188 5.80 -18.62 6.95
C LYS A 188 5.90 -17.86 5.63
N LEU A 189 4.76 -17.49 5.04
CA LEU A 189 4.72 -16.69 3.82
C LEU A 189 5.33 -15.30 4.05
N ALA A 190 4.99 -14.63 5.15
CA ALA A 190 5.57 -13.34 5.51
C ALA A 190 7.11 -13.42 5.63
N GLU A 191 7.64 -14.45 6.27
CA GLU A 191 9.08 -14.66 6.41
C GLU A 191 9.76 -14.99 5.06
N GLN A 192 9.12 -15.78 4.20
CA GLN A 192 9.61 -16.04 2.84
C GLN A 192 9.70 -14.74 2.01
N LEU A 193 8.67 -13.90 2.08
CA LEU A 193 8.66 -12.60 1.40
C LEU A 193 9.75 -11.65 1.92
N ARG A 194 10.01 -11.66 3.23
CA ARG A 194 11.13 -10.94 3.83
C ARG A 194 12.47 -11.39 3.26
N CYS A 195 12.70 -12.70 3.19
CA CYS A 195 13.92 -13.26 2.60
C CYS A 195 14.07 -12.85 1.13
N GLN A 196 13.01 -12.95 0.33
CA GLN A 196 13.00 -12.51 -1.07
C GLN A 196 13.34 -11.03 -1.22
N ALA A 197 12.80 -10.17 -0.33
CA ALA A 197 13.13 -8.76 -0.30
C ALA A 197 14.62 -8.51 -0.03
N HIS A 198 15.22 -9.22 0.93
CA HIS A 198 16.65 -9.13 1.22
C HIS A 198 17.51 -9.59 0.03
N GLU A 199 17.19 -10.72 -0.58
CA GLU A 199 17.91 -11.27 -1.73
C GLU A 199 17.87 -10.35 -2.94
N SER A 200 16.71 -9.74 -3.22
CA SER A 200 16.56 -8.82 -4.34
C SER A 200 17.48 -7.60 -4.24
N LEU A 201 17.88 -7.20 -3.03
CA LEU A 201 18.77 -6.07 -2.78
C LEU A 201 20.27 -6.42 -2.87
N ALA A 202 20.63 -7.65 -3.23
CA ALA A 202 22.02 -8.08 -3.35
C ALA A 202 22.89 -7.15 -4.24
N PRO A 203 22.39 -6.60 -5.39
CA PRO A 203 23.19 -5.72 -6.24
C PRO A 203 23.64 -4.41 -5.58
N PHE A 204 22.98 -3.98 -4.50
CA PHE A 204 23.27 -2.71 -3.81
C PHE A 204 24.27 -2.84 -2.65
N GLY A 205 24.58 -4.07 -2.20
CA GLY A 205 25.45 -4.31 -1.04
C GLY A 205 24.93 -3.56 0.19
N LYS A 206 25.83 -2.98 0.97
CA LYS A 206 25.50 -2.25 2.21
C LYS A 206 24.69 -0.95 1.97
N LYS A 207 24.67 -0.41 0.77
CA LYS A 207 23.90 0.80 0.47
C LYS A 207 22.39 0.62 0.61
N ALA A 208 21.91 -0.62 0.62
CA ALA A 208 20.50 -0.97 0.81
C ALA A 208 20.17 -1.47 2.23
N ASP A 209 21.04 -1.29 3.22
CA ASP A 209 20.80 -1.81 4.57
C ASP A 209 19.52 -1.22 5.21
N TYR A 210 19.24 0.06 5.00
CA TYR A 210 17.97 0.66 5.47
C TYR A 210 16.72 0.03 4.82
N LEU A 211 16.80 -0.39 3.55
CA LEU A 211 15.69 -1.08 2.91
C LEU A 211 15.52 -2.51 3.49
N ARG A 212 16.61 -3.17 3.87
CA ARG A 212 16.56 -4.47 4.57
C ARG A 212 15.97 -4.33 5.96
N GLU A 213 16.40 -3.31 6.72
CA GLU A 213 15.83 -2.99 8.03
C GLU A 213 14.34 -2.65 7.93
N LEU A 214 13.91 -1.95 6.87
CA LEU A 214 12.50 -1.68 6.63
C LEU A 214 11.71 -2.97 6.35
N ALA A 215 12.26 -3.89 5.56
CA ALA A 215 11.62 -5.20 5.33
C ALA A 215 11.50 -6.00 6.63
N ASP A 216 12.53 -5.99 7.46
CA ASP A 216 12.50 -6.61 8.79
C ASP A 216 11.46 -5.96 9.70
N LEU A 217 11.37 -4.62 9.69
CA LEU A 217 10.38 -3.89 10.48
C LEU A 217 8.95 -4.23 10.06
N ILE A 218 8.67 -4.28 8.75
CA ILE A 218 7.34 -4.61 8.22
C ILE A 218 6.90 -6.00 8.69
N VAL A 219 7.78 -7.00 8.63
CA VAL A 219 7.41 -8.38 8.99
C VAL A 219 7.38 -8.60 10.51
N LYS A 220 8.23 -7.90 11.27
CA LYS A 220 8.32 -8.06 12.73
C LYS A 220 7.48 -7.06 13.52
N ARG A 221 6.73 -6.17 12.86
CA ARG A 221 5.85 -5.22 13.56
C ARG A 221 4.79 -5.94 14.39
N LYS A 222 4.40 -5.28 15.49
CA LYS A 222 3.38 -5.79 16.43
C LYS A 222 2.09 -4.95 16.42
N LYS A 223 2.07 -3.92 15.56
CA LYS A 223 0.95 -2.99 15.40
C LYS A 223 1.01 -2.30 14.02
#